data_c10e6cb77e7a58a9ec4c8505dafdcddc
#
_entry.id   c10e6cb77e7a58a9ec4c8505dafdcddc
#
_cell.length_a   1.000
_cell.length_b   1.000
_cell.length_c   1.000
_cell.angle_alpha   90.00
_cell.angle_beta   90.00
_cell.angle_gamma   90.00
#
_symmetry.space_group_name_H-M   'P 1'
#
loop_
_entity.id
_entity.type
_entity.pdbx_description
1 polymer ?
#
loop_
_entity_poly.entity_id
_entity_poly.type
_entity_poly.pdbx_seq_one_letter_code
_entity_poly.pdbx_strand_id
1 'polypeptide(L)'
;WIDDPIIQRELHKYGNPGHYYPFAERKEEGTAAYVEQDKVYFTEPIAFNMEQEELALTGTHNLFNSMAAGISANLAGIRKECIREALGDFKGVEHRLEKVCRVRGVDYINDSKATNVNSCWYALQSMKTKTILILGGKDKGNDYNEIADLVKEKCTGLIYMGLHNEKLHDFFDKFGLPVADVQSMKDAVDAAYRMAKKGETVLLSPCCASFDLFKSYEDRGEQFKECVRNL
;
A
#
# COMPACT_ATOMS: atom_id res chain seq x y z
N TRP A 1 -4.78 -15.83 -4.63
CA TRP A 1 -3.36 -15.87 -4.99
C TRP A 1 -2.76 -17.22 -4.60
N ILE A 2 -2.32 -17.97 -5.62
CA ILE A 2 -1.92 -19.40 -5.45
C ILE A 2 -0.58 -19.54 -4.70
N ASP A 3 0.30 -18.53 -4.77
CA ASP A 3 1.60 -18.57 -4.09
C ASP A 3 1.51 -18.25 -2.59
N ASP A 4 0.33 -17.91 -2.07
CA ASP A 4 0.14 -17.65 -0.63
C ASP A 4 0.21 -18.95 0.17
N PRO A 5 1.18 -19.10 1.10
CA PRO A 5 1.36 -20.35 1.84
C PRO A 5 0.17 -20.69 2.74
N ILE A 6 -0.58 -19.69 3.19
CA ILE A 6 -1.78 -19.91 4.02
C ILE A 6 -2.89 -20.46 3.16
N ILE A 7 -3.13 -19.87 1.99
CA ILE A 7 -4.13 -20.34 1.03
C ILE A 7 -3.82 -21.78 0.59
N GLN A 8 -2.57 -22.07 0.23
CA GLN A 8 -2.16 -23.41 -0.15
C GLN A 8 -2.41 -24.43 0.97
N ARG A 9 -1.99 -24.11 2.20
CA ARG A 9 -2.22 -24.97 3.35
C ARG A 9 -3.70 -25.25 3.58
N GLU A 10 -4.54 -24.22 3.50
CA GLU A 10 -5.98 -24.38 3.77
C GLU A 10 -6.69 -25.12 2.62
N LEU A 11 -6.30 -24.91 1.36
CA LEU A 11 -6.80 -25.68 0.22
C LEU A 11 -6.49 -27.18 0.37
N HIS A 12 -5.27 -27.53 0.80
CA HIS A 12 -4.91 -28.93 1.07
C HIS A 12 -5.73 -29.54 2.21
N LYS A 13 -6.04 -28.75 3.24
CA LYS A 13 -6.77 -29.22 4.41
C LYS A 13 -8.25 -29.46 4.15
N TYR A 14 -8.90 -28.59 3.40
CA TYR A 14 -10.36 -28.63 3.19
C TYR A 14 -10.78 -29.22 1.85
N GLY A 15 -9.83 -29.61 1.02
CA GLY A 15 -10.10 -30.08 -0.35
C GLY A 15 -10.55 -28.95 -1.27
N ASN A 16 -10.95 -29.32 -2.48
CA ASN A 16 -11.43 -28.33 -3.45
C ASN A 16 -12.95 -28.08 -3.24
N PRO A 17 -13.35 -26.94 -2.64
CA PRO A 17 -14.74 -26.67 -2.31
C PRO A 17 -15.62 -26.28 -3.52
N GLY A 18 -15.12 -26.41 -4.75
CA GLY A 18 -15.84 -26.05 -5.96
C GLY A 18 -14.90 -25.49 -7.05
N HIS A 19 -15.44 -24.67 -7.93
CA HIS A 19 -14.63 -23.98 -8.93
C HIS A 19 -13.86 -22.84 -8.28
N TYR A 20 -12.54 -22.83 -8.39
CA TYR A 20 -11.68 -21.73 -8.01
C TYR A 20 -10.86 -21.27 -9.21
N TYR A 21 -10.51 -20.00 -9.23
CA TYR A 21 -9.79 -19.37 -10.33
C TYR A 21 -8.48 -18.81 -9.79
N PRO A 22 -7.40 -19.62 -9.76
CA PRO A 22 -6.13 -19.23 -9.18
C PRO A 22 -5.43 -18.19 -10.04
N PHE A 23 -4.63 -17.33 -9.41
CA PHE A 23 -3.74 -16.41 -10.09
C PHE A 23 -2.37 -16.38 -9.42
N ALA A 24 -1.32 -16.09 -10.20
CA ALA A 24 0.08 -16.15 -9.78
C ALA A 24 0.91 -15.01 -10.40
N GLU A 25 2.09 -14.74 -9.83
CA GLU A 25 3.07 -13.80 -10.41
C GLU A 25 3.71 -14.34 -11.70
N ARG A 26 3.65 -15.63 -11.92
CA ARG A 26 4.23 -16.32 -13.08
C ARG A 26 3.23 -17.28 -13.68
N LYS A 27 3.51 -17.66 -14.92
CA LYS A 27 2.69 -18.66 -15.61
C LYS A 27 2.80 -20.01 -14.92
N GLU A 28 1.66 -20.53 -14.48
CA GLU A 28 1.50 -21.88 -13.96
C GLU A 28 0.29 -22.54 -14.61
N GLU A 29 0.33 -23.89 -14.72
CA GLU A 29 -0.79 -24.63 -15.30
C GLU A 29 -2.06 -24.45 -14.47
N GLY A 30 -3.18 -24.14 -15.14
CA GLY A 30 -4.48 -23.96 -14.49
C GLY A 30 -4.70 -22.60 -13.86
N THR A 31 -3.79 -21.62 -14.01
CA THR A 31 -4.02 -20.24 -13.52
C THR A 31 -4.98 -19.48 -14.43
N ALA A 32 -5.95 -18.80 -13.81
CA ALA A 32 -6.91 -17.93 -14.49
C ALA A 32 -6.31 -16.55 -14.83
N ALA A 33 -5.28 -16.12 -14.11
CA ALA A 33 -4.45 -14.99 -14.48
C ALA A 33 -3.00 -15.17 -14.00
N TYR A 34 -2.05 -14.63 -14.76
CA TYR A 34 -0.62 -14.66 -14.46
C TYR A 34 0.13 -13.50 -15.13
N VAL A 35 1.38 -13.27 -14.71
CA VAL A 35 2.30 -12.34 -15.38
C VAL A 35 3.31 -13.12 -16.21
N GLU A 36 3.59 -12.67 -17.43
CA GLU A 36 4.66 -13.15 -18.27
C GLU A 36 5.14 -11.99 -19.16
N GLN A 37 6.44 -11.68 -19.19
CA GLN A 37 7.05 -10.62 -20.00
C GLN A 37 6.37 -9.25 -19.84
N ASP A 38 6.21 -8.81 -18.58
CA ASP A 38 5.59 -7.54 -18.21
C ASP A 38 4.11 -7.37 -18.65
N LYS A 39 3.45 -8.48 -19.02
CA LYS A 39 2.01 -8.52 -19.33
C LYS A 39 1.24 -9.32 -18.30
N VAL A 40 0.04 -8.85 -18.02
CA VAL A 40 -0.95 -9.58 -17.25
C VAL A 40 -1.84 -10.34 -18.24
N TYR A 41 -1.87 -11.64 -18.11
CA TYR A 41 -2.71 -12.54 -18.90
C TYR A 41 -3.91 -12.98 -18.09
N PHE A 42 -5.07 -12.99 -18.72
CA PHE A 42 -6.30 -13.60 -18.24
C PHE A 42 -6.65 -14.74 -19.18
N THR A 43 -6.95 -15.93 -18.67
CA THR A 43 -7.11 -17.14 -19.49
C THR A 43 -8.56 -17.57 -19.66
N GLU A 44 -9.40 -17.30 -18.67
CA GLU A 44 -10.77 -17.78 -18.57
C GLU A 44 -11.76 -16.71 -18.12
N PRO A 45 -13.04 -16.79 -18.53
CA PRO A 45 -13.61 -17.60 -19.62
C PRO A 45 -13.24 -17.05 -21.00
N ILE A 46 -12.83 -15.78 -21.11
CA ILE A 46 -12.38 -15.13 -22.35
C ILE A 46 -10.93 -14.72 -22.15
N ALA A 47 -10.04 -15.27 -23.01
CA ALA A 47 -8.62 -14.94 -22.95
C ALA A 47 -8.35 -13.52 -23.47
N PHE A 48 -7.56 -12.77 -22.71
CA PHE A 48 -7.01 -11.46 -23.09
C PHE A 48 -5.76 -11.14 -22.26
N ASN A 49 -5.05 -10.12 -22.65
CA ASN A 49 -3.91 -9.61 -21.87
C ASN A 49 -3.85 -8.09 -21.94
N MET A 50 -3.05 -7.49 -21.06
CA MET A 50 -2.70 -6.07 -21.08
C MET A 50 -1.28 -5.89 -20.56
N GLU A 51 -0.62 -4.81 -20.95
CA GLU A 51 0.69 -4.46 -20.39
C GLU A 51 0.54 -4.15 -18.91
N GLN A 52 1.52 -4.54 -18.10
CA GLN A 52 1.49 -4.26 -16.66
C GLN A 52 1.55 -2.75 -16.38
N GLU A 53 2.21 -1.99 -17.25
CA GLU A 53 2.28 -0.53 -17.18
C GLU A 53 0.95 0.17 -17.54
N GLU A 54 0.03 -0.50 -18.24
CA GLU A 54 -1.32 -0.01 -18.51
C GLU A 54 -2.22 -0.06 -17.26
N LEU A 55 -1.83 -0.81 -16.22
CA LEU A 55 -2.59 -0.84 -14.96
C LEU A 55 -2.47 0.50 -14.24
N ALA A 56 -3.61 1.10 -13.92
CA ALA A 56 -3.68 2.37 -13.21
C ALA A 56 -3.03 2.34 -11.83
N LEU A 57 -3.12 1.19 -11.15
CA LEU A 57 -2.55 0.98 -9.83
C LEU A 57 -1.25 0.20 -9.91
N THR A 58 -0.20 0.73 -9.30
CA THR A 58 1.14 0.13 -9.26
C THR A 58 1.40 -0.64 -7.96
N GLY A 59 2.38 -1.54 -7.99
CA GLY A 59 2.80 -2.35 -6.86
C GLY A 59 2.17 -3.74 -6.86
N THR A 60 2.90 -4.72 -6.29
CA THR A 60 2.56 -6.15 -6.35
C THR A 60 1.17 -6.46 -5.80
N HIS A 61 0.79 -5.85 -4.66
CA HIS A 61 -0.54 -6.06 -4.08
C HIS A 61 -1.68 -5.52 -4.97
N ASN A 62 -1.45 -4.43 -5.70
CA ASN A 62 -2.43 -3.90 -6.64
C ASN A 62 -2.49 -4.73 -7.93
N LEU A 63 -1.39 -5.33 -8.34
CA LEU A 63 -1.37 -6.31 -9.42
C LEU A 63 -2.28 -7.50 -9.07
N PHE A 64 -2.17 -8.06 -7.87
CA PHE A 64 -3.06 -9.13 -7.41
C PHE A 64 -4.52 -8.71 -7.32
N ASN A 65 -4.79 -7.50 -6.81
CA ASN A 65 -6.14 -6.94 -6.79
C ASN A 65 -6.71 -6.78 -8.22
N SER A 66 -5.89 -6.32 -9.16
CA SER A 66 -6.28 -6.18 -10.58
C SER A 66 -6.56 -7.53 -11.24
N MET A 67 -5.74 -8.56 -10.95
CA MET A 67 -6.01 -9.92 -11.42
C MET A 67 -7.32 -10.46 -10.86
N ALA A 68 -7.54 -10.34 -9.55
CA ALA A 68 -8.78 -10.82 -8.92
C ALA A 68 -10.01 -10.08 -9.47
N ALA A 69 -9.94 -8.77 -9.63
CA ALA A 69 -11.01 -7.97 -10.21
C ALA A 69 -11.27 -8.34 -11.68
N GLY A 70 -10.21 -8.48 -12.47
CA GLY A 70 -10.30 -8.85 -13.90
C GLY A 70 -10.89 -10.24 -14.10
N ILE A 71 -10.48 -11.24 -13.30
CA ILE A 71 -11.07 -12.59 -13.30
C ILE A 71 -12.56 -12.50 -12.96
N SER A 72 -12.91 -11.81 -11.88
CA SER A 72 -14.30 -11.70 -11.43
C SER A 72 -15.20 -11.02 -12.47
N ALA A 73 -14.72 -9.94 -13.09
CA ALA A 73 -15.44 -9.23 -14.14
C ALA A 73 -15.59 -10.09 -15.40
N ASN A 74 -14.55 -10.84 -15.79
CA ASN A 74 -14.55 -11.74 -16.92
C ASN A 74 -15.58 -12.88 -16.72
N LEU A 75 -15.61 -13.48 -15.53
CA LEU A 75 -16.61 -14.50 -15.15
C LEU A 75 -18.03 -13.95 -15.11
N ALA A 76 -18.21 -12.68 -14.75
CA ALA A 76 -19.50 -11.99 -14.80
C ALA A 76 -19.95 -11.63 -16.22
N GLY A 77 -19.17 -11.97 -17.25
CA GLY A 77 -19.49 -11.73 -18.65
C GLY A 77 -19.24 -10.28 -19.12
N ILE A 78 -18.47 -9.52 -18.37
CA ILE A 78 -18.06 -8.17 -18.79
C ILE A 78 -17.08 -8.30 -19.98
N ARG A 79 -17.30 -7.49 -21.01
CA ARG A 79 -16.44 -7.49 -22.21
C ARG A 79 -15.00 -7.10 -21.83
N LYS A 80 -14.04 -7.79 -22.44
CA LYS A 80 -12.60 -7.59 -22.17
C LYS A 80 -12.13 -6.13 -22.39
N GLU A 81 -12.73 -5.43 -23.35
CA GLU A 81 -12.42 -4.03 -23.63
C GLU A 81 -12.79 -3.15 -22.42
N CYS A 82 -13.98 -3.37 -21.82
CA CYS A 82 -14.43 -2.65 -20.63
C CYS A 82 -13.57 -3.00 -19.41
N ILE A 83 -13.14 -4.27 -19.28
CA ILE A 83 -12.24 -4.70 -18.18
C ILE A 83 -10.89 -3.99 -18.32
N ARG A 84 -10.29 -3.97 -19.52
CA ARG A 84 -9.02 -3.28 -19.78
C ARG A 84 -9.13 -1.77 -19.47
N GLU A 85 -10.17 -1.12 -19.99
CA GLU A 85 -10.44 0.30 -19.74
C GLU A 85 -10.57 0.58 -18.22
N ALA A 86 -11.38 -0.20 -17.52
CA ALA A 86 -11.57 -0.03 -16.08
C ALA A 86 -10.29 -0.24 -15.27
N LEU A 87 -9.49 -1.26 -15.61
CA LEU A 87 -8.21 -1.53 -14.92
C LEU A 87 -7.14 -0.45 -15.26
N GLY A 88 -7.19 0.14 -16.45
CA GLY A 88 -6.28 1.20 -16.89
C GLY A 88 -6.68 2.60 -16.39
N ASP A 89 -7.96 2.84 -16.15
CA ASP A 89 -8.50 4.17 -15.81
C ASP A 89 -8.85 4.34 -14.33
N PHE A 90 -8.63 3.31 -13.53
CA PHE A 90 -9.01 3.29 -12.11
C PHE A 90 -8.21 4.31 -11.31
N LYS A 91 -8.87 5.36 -10.86
CA LYS A 91 -8.23 6.49 -10.12
C LYS A 91 -7.70 6.13 -8.73
N GLY A 92 -7.77 4.86 -8.35
CA GLY A 92 -7.38 4.40 -7.02
C GLY A 92 -8.48 4.56 -5.98
N VAL A 93 -8.20 4.05 -4.79
CA VAL A 93 -9.05 4.24 -3.61
C VAL A 93 -8.45 5.37 -2.81
N GLU A 94 -9.27 6.35 -2.44
CA GLU A 94 -8.88 7.45 -1.57
C GLU A 94 -8.21 6.93 -0.29
N HIS A 95 -7.18 7.62 0.16
CA HIS A 95 -6.35 7.23 1.32
C HIS A 95 -5.54 5.92 1.16
N ARG A 96 -5.40 5.40 -0.06
CA ARG A 96 -4.54 4.24 -0.34
C ARG A 96 -3.49 4.59 -1.40
N LEU A 97 -2.25 4.82 -0.98
CA LEU A 97 -1.13 5.29 -1.82
C LEU A 97 -1.53 6.47 -2.73
N GLU A 98 -2.47 7.27 -2.25
CA GLU A 98 -3.02 8.43 -2.97
C GLU A 98 -1.97 9.53 -3.07
N LYS A 99 -1.57 9.89 -4.29
CA LYS A 99 -0.74 11.07 -4.52
C LYS A 99 -1.53 12.33 -4.23
N VAL A 100 -1.09 13.10 -3.24
CA VAL A 100 -1.74 14.36 -2.84
C VAL A 100 -1.26 15.51 -3.73
N CYS A 101 0.03 15.81 -3.66
CA CYS A 101 0.69 16.83 -4.47
C CYS A 101 2.22 16.72 -4.36
N ARG A 102 2.91 17.60 -5.07
CA ARG A 102 4.37 17.76 -5.00
C ARG A 102 4.73 19.16 -4.53
N VAL A 103 5.42 19.25 -3.40
CA VAL A 103 5.86 20.53 -2.81
C VAL A 103 7.38 20.57 -2.74
N ARG A 104 8.02 21.62 -3.28
CA ARG A 104 9.49 21.78 -3.32
C ARG A 104 10.25 20.58 -3.90
N GLY A 105 9.62 19.82 -4.79
CA GLY A 105 10.20 18.61 -5.39
C GLY A 105 10.13 17.37 -4.52
N VAL A 106 9.34 17.39 -3.44
CA VAL A 106 9.00 16.26 -2.57
C VAL A 106 7.58 15.80 -2.90
N ASP A 107 7.39 14.52 -3.14
CA ASP A 107 6.07 13.92 -3.36
C ASP A 107 5.41 13.58 -2.02
N TYR A 108 4.14 13.94 -1.84
CA TYR A 108 3.36 13.61 -0.64
C TYR A 108 2.32 12.56 -0.99
N ILE A 109 2.36 11.43 -0.27
CA ILE A 109 1.52 10.26 -0.50
C ILE A 109 0.70 9.94 0.74
N ASN A 110 -0.62 9.88 0.56
CA ASN A 110 -1.58 9.54 1.59
C ASN A 110 -1.94 8.04 1.52
N ASP A 111 -1.49 7.30 2.51
CA ASP A 111 -1.85 5.90 2.72
C ASP A 111 -2.46 5.69 4.11
N SER A 112 -3.32 6.62 4.52
CA SER A 112 -3.98 6.61 5.84
C SER A 112 -4.77 5.32 6.10
N LYS A 113 -5.18 4.61 5.06
CA LYS A 113 -5.86 3.30 5.15
C LYS A 113 -4.94 2.17 5.63
N ALA A 114 -3.62 2.35 5.67
CA ALA A 114 -2.66 1.41 6.22
C ALA A 114 -2.75 1.37 7.76
N THR A 115 -3.75 0.70 8.28
CA THR A 115 -4.04 0.60 9.73
C THR A 115 -3.41 -0.62 10.41
N ASN A 116 -2.48 -1.29 9.74
CA ASN A 116 -1.69 -2.42 10.23
C ASN A 116 -0.31 -2.44 9.55
N VAL A 117 0.62 -3.22 10.11
CA VAL A 117 2.03 -3.29 9.67
C VAL A 117 2.15 -3.86 8.25
N ASN A 118 1.38 -4.89 7.94
CA ASN A 118 1.41 -5.52 6.61
C ASN A 118 1.04 -4.51 5.49
N SER A 119 0.05 -3.66 5.71
CA SER A 119 -0.31 -2.61 4.74
C SER A 119 0.84 -1.61 4.54
N CYS A 120 1.50 -1.21 5.62
CA CYS A 120 2.67 -0.32 5.56
C CYS A 120 3.86 -0.99 4.84
N TRP A 121 4.03 -2.31 5.01
CA TRP A 121 5.06 -3.08 4.31
C TRP A 121 4.91 -2.93 2.79
N TYR A 122 3.70 -3.15 2.25
CA TYR A 122 3.43 -2.97 0.83
C TYR A 122 3.59 -1.51 0.37
N ALA A 123 3.19 -0.56 1.21
CA ALA A 123 3.37 0.85 0.90
C ALA A 123 4.86 1.21 0.78
N LEU A 124 5.68 0.81 1.74
CA LEU A 124 7.13 1.01 1.70
C LEU A 124 7.78 0.28 0.53
N GLN A 125 7.40 -0.96 0.26
CA GLN A 125 7.90 -1.71 -0.90
C GLN A 125 7.66 -0.96 -2.21
N SER A 126 6.52 -0.31 -2.35
CA SER A 126 6.13 0.45 -3.53
C SER A 126 6.88 1.77 -3.71
N MET A 127 7.58 2.27 -2.68
CA MET A 127 8.33 3.53 -2.77
C MET A 127 9.57 3.37 -3.65
N LYS A 128 9.69 4.27 -4.63
CA LYS A 128 10.82 4.31 -5.59
C LYS A 128 11.92 5.28 -5.18
N THR A 129 11.65 6.14 -4.20
CA THR A 129 12.58 7.15 -3.69
C THR A 129 12.79 7.00 -2.20
N LYS A 130 13.81 7.65 -1.66
CA LYS A 130 13.99 7.76 -0.21
C LYS A 130 12.78 8.45 0.41
N THR A 131 12.43 8.06 1.63
CA THR A 131 11.10 8.35 2.21
C THR A 131 11.22 8.87 3.63
N ILE A 132 10.46 9.92 3.95
CA ILE A 132 10.10 10.29 5.31
C ILE A 132 8.78 9.57 5.62
N LEU A 133 8.79 8.68 6.60
CA LEU A 133 7.62 7.89 6.97
C LEU A 133 6.91 8.49 8.18
N ILE A 134 5.62 8.78 8.03
CA ILE A 134 4.73 9.16 9.14
C ILE A 134 3.99 7.91 9.58
N LEU A 135 4.23 7.47 10.83
CA LEU A 135 3.63 6.28 11.41
C LEU A 135 3.18 6.54 12.85
N GLY A 136 2.30 5.69 13.38
CA GLY A 136 1.76 5.83 14.72
C GLY A 136 0.24 5.88 14.78
N GLY A 137 -0.30 5.98 15.98
CA GLY A 137 -1.71 5.88 16.29
C GLY A 137 -1.99 4.79 17.33
N LYS A 138 -3.23 4.31 17.40
CA LYS A 138 -3.62 3.25 18.35
C LYS A 138 -3.04 1.91 17.92
N ASP A 139 -1.96 1.47 18.57
CA ASP A 139 -1.33 0.17 18.38
C ASP A 139 -2.25 -0.97 18.85
N LYS A 140 -2.30 -2.06 18.10
CA LYS A 140 -3.11 -3.25 18.38
C LYS A 140 -2.26 -4.50 18.60
N GLY A 141 -1.03 -4.35 19.07
CA GLY A 141 -0.08 -5.45 19.24
C GLY A 141 0.81 -5.66 18.00
N ASN A 142 1.09 -4.60 17.25
CA ASN A 142 1.89 -4.64 16.04
C ASN A 142 3.28 -5.26 16.27
N ASP A 143 3.73 -6.11 15.36
CA ASP A 143 5.12 -6.53 15.23
C ASP A 143 5.82 -5.71 14.13
N TYR A 144 6.65 -4.76 14.54
CA TYR A 144 7.37 -3.89 13.62
C TYR A 144 8.60 -4.55 12.96
N ASN A 145 8.96 -5.77 13.37
CA ASN A 145 10.02 -6.53 12.69
C ASN A 145 9.70 -6.76 11.20
N GLU A 146 8.41 -6.90 10.86
CA GLU A 146 7.96 -7.10 9.49
C GLU A 146 8.39 -5.98 8.53
N ILE A 147 8.51 -4.73 9.01
CA ILE A 147 8.89 -3.57 8.18
C ILE A 147 10.33 -3.06 8.46
N ALA A 148 11.03 -3.66 9.41
CA ALA A 148 12.32 -3.16 9.89
C ALA A 148 13.35 -2.96 8.78
N ASP A 149 13.50 -3.93 7.90
CA ASP A 149 14.49 -3.88 6.82
C ASP A 149 14.13 -2.85 5.75
N LEU A 150 12.84 -2.74 5.40
CA LEU A 150 12.37 -1.70 4.47
C LEU A 150 12.55 -0.29 5.04
N VAL A 151 12.32 -0.11 6.35
CA VAL A 151 12.56 1.18 7.01
C VAL A 151 14.04 1.54 6.94
N LYS A 152 14.96 0.63 7.26
CA LYS A 152 16.41 0.86 7.16
C LYS A 152 16.84 1.16 5.72
N GLU A 153 16.29 0.42 4.75
CA GLU A 153 16.66 0.57 3.35
C GLU A 153 16.13 1.88 2.76
N LYS A 154 14.87 2.23 3.02
CA LYS A 154 14.15 3.27 2.28
C LYS A 154 13.94 4.56 3.03
N CYS A 155 13.88 4.54 4.37
CA CYS A 155 13.58 5.74 5.13
C CYS A 155 14.82 6.59 5.41
N THR A 156 14.66 7.91 5.35
CA THR A 156 15.65 8.92 5.75
C THR A 156 15.22 9.68 7.01
N GLY A 157 14.01 9.44 7.48
CA GLY A 157 13.48 9.97 8.73
C GLY A 157 12.14 9.37 9.07
N LEU A 158 11.79 9.42 10.35
CA LEU A 158 10.55 8.89 10.90
C LEU A 158 9.80 9.99 11.65
N ILE A 159 8.49 9.99 11.55
CA ILE A 159 7.63 10.89 12.31
C ILE A 159 6.61 10.03 13.03
N TYR A 160 6.70 10.01 14.35
CA TYR A 160 5.77 9.28 15.21
C TYR A 160 4.60 10.19 15.54
N MET A 161 3.40 9.81 15.11
CA MET A 161 2.18 10.59 15.28
C MET A 161 1.13 9.78 16.03
N GLY A 162 0.99 10.05 17.32
CA GLY A 162 0.07 9.36 18.21
C GLY A 162 0.09 9.90 19.62
N LEU A 163 -0.86 9.49 20.46
CA LEU A 163 -0.86 9.82 21.89
C LEU A 163 0.18 9.01 22.66
N HIS A 164 0.54 7.82 22.19
CA HIS A 164 1.44 6.86 22.83
C HIS A 164 2.41 6.30 21.82
N ASN A 165 3.61 6.87 21.74
CA ASN A 165 4.63 6.52 20.76
C ASN A 165 5.81 5.73 21.37
N GLU A 166 5.76 5.35 22.66
CA GLU A 166 6.84 4.70 23.40
C GLU A 166 7.32 3.43 22.68
N LYS A 167 6.39 2.62 22.18
CA LYS A 167 6.72 1.38 21.45
C LYS A 167 7.44 1.64 20.12
N LEU A 168 7.15 2.76 19.44
CA LEU A 168 7.86 3.16 18.23
C LEU A 168 9.28 3.59 18.58
N HIS A 169 9.48 4.37 19.64
CA HIS A 169 10.79 4.73 20.16
C HIS A 169 11.61 3.50 20.52
N ASP A 170 11.07 2.60 21.33
CA ASP A 170 11.73 1.36 21.76
C ASP A 170 12.19 0.50 20.56
N PHE A 171 11.42 0.53 19.47
CA PHE A 171 11.72 -0.31 18.31
C PHE A 171 12.62 0.38 17.27
N PHE A 172 12.35 1.63 16.89
CA PHE A 172 12.99 2.27 15.74
C PHE A 172 14.16 3.22 16.07
N ASP A 173 14.27 3.77 17.29
CA ASP A 173 15.34 4.74 17.61
C ASP A 173 16.74 4.14 17.47
N LYS A 174 16.87 2.84 17.68
CA LYS A 174 18.13 2.09 17.44
C LYS A 174 18.62 2.09 16.00
N PHE A 175 17.77 2.52 15.04
CA PHE A 175 18.18 2.62 13.62
C PHE A 175 18.95 3.90 13.32
N GLY A 176 18.98 4.87 14.25
CA GLY A 176 19.75 6.10 14.13
C GLY A 176 19.22 7.08 13.07
N LEU A 177 17.96 6.90 12.64
CA LEU A 177 17.30 7.83 11.74
C LEU A 177 16.85 9.11 12.50
N PRO A 178 16.81 10.26 11.85
CA PRO A 178 16.14 11.45 12.41
C PRO A 178 14.68 11.13 12.76
N VAL A 179 14.25 11.53 13.97
CA VAL A 179 12.90 11.28 14.47
C VAL A 179 12.24 12.60 14.88
N ALA A 180 10.96 12.75 14.59
CA ALA A 180 10.07 13.74 15.21
C ALA A 180 8.91 13.04 15.88
N ASP A 181 8.57 13.44 17.11
CA ASP A 181 7.42 12.92 17.86
C ASP A 181 6.37 14.03 17.96
N VAL A 182 5.15 13.77 17.52
CA VAL A 182 4.10 14.77 17.37
C VAL A 182 2.71 14.21 17.71
N GLN A 183 1.78 15.12 18.04
CA GLN A 183 0.42 14.74 18.42
C GLN A 183 -0.65 15.45 17.57
N SER A 184 -0.26 16.00 16.42
CA SER A 184 -1.22 16.54 15.45
C SER A 184 -0.77 16.29 14.01
N MET A 185 -1.71 16.28 13.09
CA MET A 185 -1.41 16.15 11.66
C MET A 185 -0.62 17.35 11.14
N LYS A 186 -0.95 18.56 11.64
CA LYS A 186 -0.24 19.77 11.25
C LYS A 186 1.24 19.69 11.64
N ASP A 187 1.54 19.29 12.88
CA ASP A 187 2.93 19.15 13.33
C ASP A 187 3.67 18.06 12.57
N ALA A 188 2.98 16.95 12.21
CA ALA A 188 3.56 15.88 11.40
C ALA A 188 3.95 16.38 10.00
N VAL A 189 3.06 17.12 9.33
CA VAL A 189 3.33 17.67 8.00
C VAL A 189 4.41 18.75 8.06
N ASP A 190 4.39 19.63 9.07
CA ASP A 190 5.42 20.64 9.29
C ASP A 190 6.81 20.01 9.57
N ALA A 191 6.86 18.92 10.34
CA ALA A 191 8.09 18.14 10.57
C ALA A 191 8.58 17.50 9.26
N ALA A 192 7.69 16.85 8.52
CA ALA A 192 8.02 16.26 7.23
C ALA A 192 8.56 17.30 6.25
N TYR A 193 7.95 18.47 6.17
CA TYR A 193 8.41 19.57 5.31
C TYR A 193 9.83 20.04 5.64
N ARG A 194 10.20 20.06 6.94
CA ARG A 194 11.55 20.42 7.39
C ARG A 194 12.58 19.31 7.13
N MET A 195 12.18 18.06 7.27
CA MET A 195 13.09 16.91 7.18
C MET A 195 13.35 16.48 5.73
N ALA A 196 12.31 16.50 4.87
CA ALA A 196 12.38 15.96 3.53
C ALA A 196 13.24 16.81 2.59
N LYS A 197 14.00 16.14 1.73
CA LYS A 197 14.85 16.75 0.70
C LYS A 197 14.22 16.57 -0.68
N LYS A 198 14.57 17.46 -1.61
CA LYS A 198 14.15 17.38 -3.01
C LYS A 198 14.44 15.99 -3.59
N GLY A 199 13.45 15.37 -4.20
CA GLY A 199 13.51 14.02 -4.78
C GLY A 199 13.07 12.91 -3.82
N GLU A 200 12.80 13.23 -2.56
CA GLU A 200 12.25 12.27 -1.58
C GLU A 200 10.71 12.24 -1.62
N THR A 201 10.16 11.25 -0.93
CA THR A 201 8.71 11.11 -0.70
C THR A 201 8.40 11.28 0.79
N VAL A 202 7.31 11.97 1.11
CA VAL A 202 6.66 11.92 2.42
C VAL A 202 5.48 10.96 2.31
N LEU A 203 5.52 9.90 3.11
CA LEU A 203 4.52 8.84 3.11
C LEU A 203 3.78 8.81 4.46
N LEU A 204 2.48 9.08 4.44
CA LEU A 204 1.61 8.78 5.57
C LEU A 204 1.16 7.34 5.46
N SER A 205 1.80 6.41 6.19
CA SER A 205 1.41 4.99 6.25
C SER A 205 1.52 4.49 7.70
N PRO A 206 0.47 4.72 8.49
CA PRO A 206 0.55 4.78 9.95
C PRO A 206 0.81 3.47 10.68
N CYS A 207 0.63 2.31 10.08
CA CYS A 207 0.65 0.98 10.72
C CYS A 207 -0.43 0.77 11.78
N CYS A 208 -1.07 1.82 12.25
CA CYS A 208 -1.95 1.84 13.42
C CYS A 208 -3.34 2.36 13.08
N ALA A 209 -4.33 1.98 13.88
CA ALA A 209 -5.65 2.60 13.82
C ALA A 209 -5.57 4.07 14.23
N SER A 210 -6.52 4.88 13.75
CA SER A 210 -6.49 6.34 13.88
C SER A 210 -7.22 6.89 15.12
N PHE A 211 -7.89 6.02 15.89
CA PHE A 211 -8.88 6.41 16.91
C PHE A 211 -8.31 7.03 18.18
N ASP A 212 -7.03 7.30 18.25
CA ASP A 212 -6.40 8.07 19.33
C ASP A 212 -6.45 9.58 19.07
N LEU A 213 -6.13 10.02 17.86
CA LEU A 213 -6.10 11.45 17.48
C LEU A 213 -7.20 11.85 16.49
N PHE A 214 -7.83 10.89 15.80
CA PHE A 214 -8.76 11.14 14.70
C PHE A 214 -10.04 10.32 14.85
N LYS A 215 -11.11 10.78 14.23
CA LYS A 215 -12.41 10.08 14.23
C LYS A 215 -12.39 8.78 13.41
N SER A 216 -11.61 8.77 12.32
CA SER A 216 -11.46 7.62 11.43
C SER A 216 -10.18 7.75 10.61
N TYR A 217 -9.80 6.71 9.83
CA TYR A 217 -8.67 6.81 8.92
C TYR A 217 -8.94 7.79 7.77
N GLU A 218 -10.20 7.96 7.37
CA GLU A 218 -10.61 8.97 6.38
C GLU A 218 -10.35 10.36 6.92
N ASP A 219 -10.79 10.66 8.14
CA ASP A 219 -10.54 11.95 8.80
C ASP A 219 -9.04 12.24 8.90
N ARG A 220 -8.24 11.24 9.29
CA ARG A 220 -6.77 11.35 9.31
C ARG A 220 -6.20 11.66 7.93
N GLY A 221 -6.68 10.98 6.90
CA GLY A 221 -6.23 11.18 5.52
C GLY A 221 -6.66 12.53 4.94
N GLU A 222 -7.87 13.00 5.23
CA GLU A 222 -8.33 14.34 4.82
C GLU A 222 -7.50 15.44 5.48
N GLN A 223 -7.26 15.36 6.79
CA GLN A 223 -6.41 16.32 7.47
C GLN A 223 -4.98 16.34 6.90
N PHE A 224 -4.43 15.18 6.51
CA PHE A 224 -3.14 15.13 5.83
C PHE A 224 -3.18 15.88 4.50
N LYS A 225 -4.18 15.60 3.66
CA LYS A 225 -4.33 16.28 2.35
C LYS A 225 -4.48 17.80 2.53
N GLU A 226 -5.29 18.22 3.49
CA GLU A 226 -5.48 19.64 3.80
C GLU A 226 -4.18 20.31 4.26
N CYS A 227 -3.48 19.72 5.23
CA CYS A 227 -2.22 20.27 5.74
C CYS A 227 -1.15 20.36 4.63
N VAL A 228 -1.05 19.34 3.78
CA VAL A 228 -0.07 19.32 2.68
C VAL A 228 -0.40 20.35 1.60
N ARG A 229 -1.68 20.58 1.29
CA ARG A 229 -2.11 21.59 0.31
C ARG A 229 -1.89 23.03 0.80
N ASN A 230 -1.75 23.21 2.11
CA ASN A 230 -1.51 24.51 2.75
C ASN A 230 -0.02 24.80 3.03
N LEU A 231 0.92 23.94 2.56
CA LEU A 231 2.35 24.19 2.57
C LEU A 231 2.74 25.18 1.48
#